data_9f74da3cfb3f4259507e0dc9a2a8a78d
#
_entry.id   9f74da3cfb3f4259507e0dc9a2a8a78d
#
_cell.length_a   1.000
_cell.length_b   1.000
_cell.length_c   1.000
_cell.angle_alpha   90.00
_cell.angle_beta   90.00
_cell.angle_gamma   90.00
#
_symmetry.space_group_name_H-M   'P 1'
#
loop_
_entity.id
_entity.type
_entity.pdbx_description
1 polymer ?
#
loop_
_entity_poly.entity_id
_entity_poly.type
_entity_poly.pdbx_seq_one_letter_code
_entity_poly.pdbx_strand_id
1 'polypeptide(L)' 'GAGVDVTDPEPLPKGHPLWKFNNVIVTPHIAGRSDQDRDRMVGTIKENIARFVDGKPLINVVDKAKGY' A
#
# COMPACT_ATOMS: atom_id res chain seq x y z
N GLY A 1 -8.61 -0.32 -22.55
CA GLY A 1 -7.70 0.51 -21.75
C GLY A 1 -7.30 -0.15 -20.46
N ALA A 2 -6.35 0.45 -19.77
CA ALA A 2 -5.91 -0.01 -18.45
C ALA A 2 -5.68 1.18 -17.52
N GLY A 3 -5.96 0.98 -16.22
CA GLY A 3 -5.54 1.86 -15.13
C GLY A 3 -4.65 1.05 -14.21
N VAL A 4 -3.43 1.51 -13.96
CA VAL A 4 -2.46 0.83 -13.11
C VAL A 4 -1.89 1.80 -12.09
N ASP A 5 -1.84 1.37 -10.83
CA ASP A 5 -1.27 2.16 -9.74
C ASP A 5 0.07 1.57 -9.27
N VAL A 6 0.34 0.32 -9.63
CA VAL A 6 1.57 -0.40 -9.26
C VAL A 6 2.22 -0.96 -10.52
N THR A 7 3.53 -0.89 -10.61
CA THR A 7 4.32 -1.40 -11.74
C THR A 7 5.49 -2.24 -11.23
N ASP A 8 5.98 -3.13 -12.10
CA ASP A 8 7.21 -3.88 -11.84
C ASP A 8 8.13 -3.75 -13.07
N PRO A 9 9.32 -3.12 -12.92
CA PRO A 9 9.83 -2.47 -11.72
C PRO A 9 9.11 -1.16 -11.39
N GLU A 10 9.25 -0.71 -10.16
CA GLU A 10 8.74 0.57 -9.68
C GLU A 10 9.91 1.43 -9.13
N PRO A 11 10.08 2.69 -9.58
CA PRO A 11 9.28 3.38 -10.59
C PRO A 11 9.45 2.81 -12.01
N LEU A 12 8.40 2.95 -12.81
CA LEU A 12 8.43 2.48 -14.21
C LEU A 12 9.52 3.22 -15.00
N PRO A 13 10.45 2.48 -15.66
CA PRO A 13 11.59 3.09 -16.35
C PRO A 13 11.20 4.08 -17.44
N LYS A 14 12.06 5.09 -17.66
CA LYS A 14 11.92 5.99 -18.81
C LYS A 14 11.89 5.18 -20.10
N GLY A 15 10.99 5.54 -21.00
CA GLY A 15 10.86 4.88 -22.31
C GLY A 15 10.10 3.55 -22.27
N HIS A 16 9.61 3.11 -21.12
CA HIS A 16 8.78 1.90 -21.05
C HIS A 16 7.55 2.05 -21.97
N PRO A 17 7.13 0.98 -22.70
CA PRO A 17 6.00 1.05 -23.64
C PRO A 17 4.69 1.57 -23.05
N LEU A 18 4.41 1.30 -21.76
CA LEU A 18 3.20 1.79 -21.09
C LEU A 18 3.03 3.31 -21.15
N TRP A 19 4.13 4.08 -21.18
CA TRP A 19 4.07 5.55 -21.30
C TRP A 19 3.54 6.05 -22.64
N LYS A 20 3.49 5.17 -23.67
CA LYS A 20 3.12 5.55 -25.03
C LYS A 20 1.67 5.22 -25.40
N PHE A 21 0.97 4.46 -24.53
CA PHE A 21 -0.41 4.08 -24.81
C PHE A 21 -1.39 5.18 -24.40
N ASN A 22 -2.23 5.62 -25.35
CA ASN A 22 -3.24 6.66 -25.09
C ASN A 22 -4.43 6.16 -24.25
N ASN A 23 -4.57 4.85 -24.09
CA ASN A 23 -5.62 4.19 -23.35
C ASN A 23 -5.13 3.55 -22.04
N VAL A 24 -3.98 4.02 -21.52
CA VAL A 24 -3.40 3.60 -20.24
C VAL A 24 -3.26 4.81 -19.32
N ILE A 25 -3.72 4.66 -18.08
CA ILE A 25 -3.52 5.61 -17.00
C ILE A 25 -2.58 4.97 -15.99
N VAL A 26 -1.50 5.67 -15.65
CA VAL A 26 -0.55 5.25 -14.62
C VAL A 26 -0.60 6.25 -13.48
N THR A 27 -0.85 5.78 -12.27
CA THR A 27 -0.79 6.57 -11.04
C THR A 27 0.39 6.13 -10.16
N PRO A 28 0.93 7.01 -9.30
CA PRO A 28 2.19 6.74 -8.62
C PRO A 28 2.01 6.00 -7.28
N HIS A 29 1.39 4.82 -7.30
CA HIS A 29 1.19 3.94 -6.15
C HIS A 29 0.49 4.65 -4.96
N ILE A 30 -0.65 5.25 -5.24
CA ILE A 30 -1.42 6.06 -4.27
C ILE A 30 -2.83 5.55 -4.00
N ALA A 31 -3.20 4.39 -4.57
CA ALA A 31 -4.56 3.87 -4.45
C ALA A 31 -4.97 3.52 -3.01
N GLY A 32 -4.00 3.30 -2.12
CA GLY A 32 -4.26 3.10 -0.69
C GLY A 32 -4.58 4.38 0.10
N ARG A 33 -4.44 5.56 -0.51
CA ARG A 33 -4.72 6.82 0.16
C ARG A 33 -6.21 7.15 0.16
N SER A 34 -6.70 7.62 1.30
CA SER A 34 -8.06 8.15 1.46
C SER A 34 -8.05 9.28 2.50
N ASP A 35 -9.15 10.00 2.60
CA ASP A 35 -9.39 10.99 3.66
C ASP A 35 -9.34 10.40 5.08
N GLN A 36 -9.51 9.09 5.20
CA GLN A 36 -9.56 8.36 6.47
C GLN A 36 -8.31 7.52 6.75
N ASP A 37 -7.34 7.45 5.84
CA ASP A 37 -6.18 6.55 5.98
C ASP A 37 -5.34 6.87 7.23
N ARG A 38 -5.17 8.16 7.51
CA ARG A 38 -4.45 8.62 8.70
C ARG A 38 -5.10 8.16 9.99
N ASP A 39 -6.41 8.34 10.10
CA ASP A 39 -7.15 7.99 11.32
C ASP A 39 -7.16 6.47 11.52
N ARG A 40 -7.33 5.71 10.46
CA ARG A 40 -7.27 4.24 10.49
C ARG A 40 -5.87 3.75 10.88
N MET A 41 -4.82 4.33 10.31
CA MET A 41 -3.44 3.98 10.65
C MET A 41 -3.14 4.30 12.11
N VAL A 42 -3.48 5.50 12.59
CA VAL A 42 -3.28 5.90 13.99
C VAL A 42 -4.09 5.00 14.92
N GLY A 43 -5.32 4.64 14.56
CA GLY A 43 -6.15 3.70 15.30
C GLY A 43 -5.48 2.33 15.45
N THR A 44 -4.98 1.76 14.37
CA THR A 44 -4.24 0.48 14.38
C THR A 44 -2.98 0.55 15.25
N ILE A 45 -2.22 1.66 15.17
CA ILE A 45 -1.02 1.85 15.98
C ILE A 45 -1.37 1.89 17.48
N LYS A 46 -2.37 2.69 17.86
CA LYS A 46 -2.82 2.79 19.27
C LYS A 46 -3.29 1.45 19.81
N GLU A 47 -4.09 0.72 19.03
CA GLU A 47 -4.58 -0.61 19.40
C GLU A 47 -3.43 -1.59 19.60
N ASN A 48 -2.46 -1.61 18.70
CA ASN A 48 -1.30 -2.50 18.82
C ASN A 48 -0.38 -2.14 19.99
N ILE A 49 -0.22 -0.86 20.32
CA ILE A 49 0.51 -0.45 21.53
C ILE A 49 -0.20 -0.98 22.79
N ALA A 50 -1.51 -0.80 22.90
CA ALA A 50 -2.29 -1.29 24.03
C ALA A 50 -2.20 -2.81 24.14
N ARG A 51 -2.36 -3.53 23.03
CA ARG A 51 -2.24 -4.99 22.99
C ARG A 51 -0.86 -5.46 23.39
N PHE A 52 0.19 -4.80 22.93
CA PHE A 52 1.57 -5.15 23.30
C PHE A 52 1.82 -4.99 24.79
N VAL A 53 1.39 -3.88 25.38
CA VAL A 53 1.49 -3.63 26.83
C VAL A 53 0.71 -4.69 27.63
N ASP A 54 -0.45 -5.09 27.17
CA ASP A 54 -1.33 -6.09 27.81
C ASP A 54 -0.90 -7.54 27.52
N GLY A 55 0.15 -7.77 26.75
CA GLY A 55 0.59 -9.12 26.35
C GLY A 55 -0.41 -9.84 25.43
N LYS A 56 -1.27 -9.11 24.72
CA LYS A 56 -2.25 -9.64 23.78
C LYS A 56 -1.67 -9.79 22.38
N PRO A 57 -2.22 -10.69 21.55
CA PRO A 57 -1.83 -10.79 20.14
C PRO A 57 -2.04 -9.47 19.41
N LEU A 58 -1.07 -9.06 18.57
CA LEU A 58 -1.18 -7.88 17.73
C LEU A 58 -2.15 -8.12 16.57
N ILE A 59 -2.71 -7.04 16.03
CA ILE A 59 -3.49 -7.06 14.80
C ILE A 59 -2.62 -6.67 13.59
N ASN A 60 -3.00 -7.10 12.40
CA ASN A 60 -2.30 -6.82 11.14
C ASN A 60 -0.81 -7.24 11.18
N VAL A 61 -0.53 -8.39 11.79
CA VAL A 61 0.83 -8.94 11.84
C VAL A 61 1.23 -9.47 10.47
N VAL A 62 2.36 -9.00 9.98
CA VAL A 62 2.94 -9.51 8.72
C VAL A 62 3.57 -10.88 8.95
N ASP A 63 3.14 -11.86 8.17
CA ASP A 63 3.81 -13.16 8.09
C ASP A 63 5.04 -13.02 7.18
N LYS A 64 6.22 -13.02 7.80
CA LYS A 64 7.48 -12.80 7.08
C LYS A 64 7.81 -13.90 6.07
N ALA A 65 7.28 -15.10 6.27
CA ALA A 65 7.48 -16.21 5.31
C ALA A 65 6.61 -16.04 4.07
N LYS A 66 5.41 -15.47 4.22
CA LYS A 66 4.49 -15.18 3.11
C LYS A 66 4.74 -13.82 2.46
N GLY A 67 5.33 -12.88 3.20
CA GLY A 67 5.57 -11.51 2.73
C GLY A 67 4.38 -10.56 2.88
N TYR A 68 3.32 -10.99 3.54
CA TYR A 68 2.12 -10.16 3.80
C TYR A 68 1.43 -10.55 5.09
#